data_205e33bf23681fe269a3d02ab849e67c
#
_entry.id   205e33bf23681fe269a3d02ab849e67c
#
_cell.length_a   1.000
_cell.length_b   1.000
_cell.length_c   1.000
_cell.angle_alpha   90.00
_cell.angle_beta   90.00
_cell.angle_gamma   90.00
#
_symmetry.space_group_name_H-M   'P 1'
#
loop_
_entity.id
_entity.type
_entity.pdbx_description
1 polymer ?
#
loop_
_entity_poly.entity_id
_entity_poly.type
_entity_poly.pdbx_seq_one_letter_code
_entity_poly.pdbx_strand_id
1 'polypeptide(L)'
;MTILSIDRIALQSSATDRTDAIRKAGELLVKSGCVMPEYVEGMLKRETTMSTYLGSGVAIPHGVYENRDHVLQTGISVLQLAHGVEWDADGELAFLVIGIAAAGEEHVGVLANLAEAVEDDAVLKELINTTDPDVILKHLSKERAGEA
;
A
#
# COMPACT_ATOMS: atom_id res chain seq x y z
N MET A 1 -11.83 11.88 -6.99
CA MET A 1 -10.54 12.01 -6.29
C MET A 1 -9.56 10.94 -6.72
N THR A 2 -8.36 11.32 -7.04
CA THR A 2 -7.33 10.38 -7.48
C THR A 2 -6.58 9.84 -6.27
N ILE A 3 -6.69 8.54 -6.01
CA ILE A 3 -6.01 7.94 -4.87
C ILE A 3 -4.62 7.41 -5.20
N LEU A 4 -4.31 7.25 -6.49
CA LEU A 4 -3.02 6.74 -6.93
C LEU A 4 -2.56 7.50 -8.17
N SER A 5 -1.26 7.76 -8.24
CA SER A 5 -0.64 8.41 -9.40
C SER A 5 0.71 7.75 -9.67
N ILE A 6 1.25 7.96 -10.86
CA ILE A 6 2.49 7.32 -11.30
C ILE A 6 3.65 7.61 -10.35
N ASP A 7 3.70 8.80 -9.77
CA ASP A 7 4.78 9.19 -8.87
C ASP A 7 4.78 8.43 -7.54
N ARG A 8 3.72 7.69 -7.25
CA ARG A 8 3.63 6.87 -6.05
C ARG A 8 3.75 5.38 -6.31
N ILE A 9 4.19 5.01 -7.51
CA ILE A 9 4.38 3.62 -7.90
C ILE A 9 5.87 3.35 -8.12
N ALA A 10 6.43 2.40 -7.37
CA ALA A 10 7.82 1.98 -7.53
C ALA A 10 7.85 0.51 -7.94
N LEU A 11 8.29 0.24 -9.15
CA LEU A 11 8.34 -1.12 -9.70
C LEU A 11 9.74 -1.70 -9.61
N GLN A 12 9.81 -3.03 -9.53
CA GLN A 12 11.08 -3.77 -9.51
C GLN A 12 12.01 -3.26 -8.43
N SER A 13 11.45 -2.88 -7.29
CA SER A 13 12.21 -2.36 -6.16
C SER A 13 12.72 -3.49 -5.28
N SER A 14 13.45 -3.13 -4.22
CA SER A 14 13.94 -4.07 -3.24
C SER A 14 13.80 -3.48 -1.85
N ALA A 15 13.77 -4.34 -0.86
CA ALA A 15 13.75 -3.95 0.54
C ALA A 15 14.54 -4.99 1.33
N THR A 16 15.21 -4.56 2.37
CA THR A 16 16.03 -5.47 3.18
C THR A 16 15.19 -6.29 4.15
N ASP A 17 14.08 -5.72 4.60
CA ASP A 17 13.17 -6.38 5.52
C ASP A 17 11.82 -5.66 5.49
N ARG A 18 10.90 -6.15 6.32
CA ARG A 18 9.54 -5.56 6.42
C ARG A 18 9.58 -4.08 6.79
N THR A 19 10.42 -3.72 7.75
CA THR A 19 10.53 -2.33 8.19
C THR A 19 10.98 -1.43 7.06
N ASP A 20 11.99 -1.87 6.30
CA ASP A 20 12.48 -1.10 5.15
C ASP A 20 11.40 -0.93 4.09
N ALA A 21 10.63 -1.99 3.84
CA ALA A 21 9.53 -1.95 2.86
C ALA A 21 8.46 -0.94 3.29
N ILE A 22 8.09 -0.94 4.56
CA ILE A 22 7.10 0.01 5.08
C ILE A 22 7.61 1.44 4.96
N ARG A 23 8.88 1.68 5.29
CA ARG A 23 9.46 3.02 5.16
C ARG A 23 9.43 3.49 3.70
N LYS A 24 9.79 2.63 2.78
CA LYS A 24 9.79 3.00 1.35
C LYS A 24 8.40 3.33 0.85
N ALA A 25 7.41 2.50 1.22
CA ALA A 25 6.02 2.77 0.85
C ALA A 25 5.53 4.09 1.47
N GLY A 26 5.89 4.32 2.73
CA GLY A 26 5.53 5.56 3.42
C GLY A 26 6.20 6.78 2.81
N GLU A 27 7.46 6.66 2.41
CA GLU A 27 8.17 7.77 1.79
C GLU A 27 7.56 8.20 0.47
N LEU A 28 7.00 7.26 -0.29
CA LEU A 28 6.27 7.61 -1.51
C LEU A 28 5.07 8.49 -1.19
N LEU A 29 4.39 8.20 -0.07
CA LEU A 29 3.26 9.02 0.38
C LEU A 29 3.72 10.39 0.85
N VAL A 30 4.85 10.47 1.54
CA VAL A 30 5.40 11.74 2.01
C VAL A 30 5.79 12.62 0.83
N LYS A 31 6.54 12.07 -0.11
CA LYS A 31 7.04 12.83 -1.26
C LYS A 31 5.92 13.38 -2.13
N SER A 32 4.81 12.67 -2.20
CA SER A 32 3.68 13.09 -3.02
C SER A 32 2.71 14.01 -2.28
N GLY A 33 2.98 14.30 -1.01
CA GLY A 33 2.14 15.20 -0.24
C GLY A 33 0.89 14.58 0.36
N CYS A 34 0.83 13.25 0.42
CA CYS A 34 -0.32 12.58 1.03
C CYS A 34 -0.26 12.59 2.54
N VAL A 35 0.94 12.51 3.11
CA VAL A 35 1.10 12.47 4.56
C VAL A 35 2.32 13.27 5.00
N MET A 36 2.32 13.62 6.29
CA MET A 36 3.47 14.20 6.95
C MET A 36 4.46 13.09 7.31
N PRO A 37 5.76 13.38 7.43
CA PRO A 37 6.78 12.35 7.75
C PRO A 37 6.45 11.52 8.99
N GLU A 38 5.81 12.11 9.98
CA GLU A 38 5.43 11.43 11.22
C GLU A 38 4.51 10.25 10.99
N TYR A 39 3.76 10.26 9.89
CA TYR A 39 2.85 9.19 9.56
C TYR A 39 3.59 7.85 9.37
N VAL A 40 4.81 7.91 8.83
CA VAL A 40 5.60 6.69 8.59
C VAL A 40 5.90 5.97 9.90
N GLU A 41 6.20 6.72 10.96
CA GLU A 41 6.43 6.11 12.27
C GLU A 41 5.16 5.43 12.78
N GLY A 42 4.01 6.04 12.49
CA GLY A 42 2.72 5.44 12.83
C GLY A 42 2.47 4.13 12.08
N MET A 43 2.87 4.07 10.81
CA MET A 43 2.75 2.85 10.02
C MET A 43 3.60 1.73 10.62
N LEU A 44 4.82 2.04 11.03
CA LEU A 44 5.71 1.06 11.65
C LEU A 44 5.15 0.57 12.98
N LYS A 45 4.64 1.49 13.80
CA LYS A 45 4.05 1.16 15.08
C LYS A 45 2.81 0.28 14.92
N ARG A 46 1.96 0.62 13.95
CA ARG A 46 0.75 -0.14 13.66
C ARG A 46 1.07 -1.59 13.32
N GLU A 47 2.14 -1.81 12.56
CA GLU A 47 2.53 -3.14 12.14
C GLU A 47 2.96 -4.01 13.32
N THR A 48 3.52 -3.40 14.37
CA THR A 48 3.93 -4.16 15.55
C THR A 48 2.75 -4.67 16.35
N THR A 49 1.59 -4.06 16.20
CA THR A 49 0.37 -4.46 16.92
C THR A 49 -0.29 -5.65 16.22
N MET A 50 -0.39 -5.60 14.90
CA MET A 50 -1.00 -6.66 14.13
C MET A 50 -0.53 -6.51 12.69
N SER A 51 -0.16 -7.62 12.08
CA SER A 51 0.32 -7.63 10.70
C SER A 51 -0.74 -7.07 9.74
N THR A 52 -0.27 -6.30 8.75
CA THR A 52 -1.14 -5.83 7.66
C THR A 52 -1.04 -6.72 6.43
N TYR A 53 -0.44 -7.91 6.57
CA TYR A 53 -0.33 -8.85 5.47
C TYR A 53 -1.71 -9.45 5.13
N LEU A 54 -2.12 -9.30 3.87
CA LEU A 54 -3.42 -9.81 3.40
C LEU A 54 -3.37 -11.26 2.95
N GLY A 55 -2.18 -11.76 2.66
CA GLY A 55 -2.02 -13.06 2.02
C GLY A 55 -1.65 -12.88 0.56
N SER A 56 -1.30 -13.98 -0.09
CA SER A 56 -1.01 -14.01 -1.53
C SER A 56 0.07 -13.01 -1.98
N GLY A 57 0.97 -12.64 -1.08
CA GLY A 57 2.08 -11.75 -1.43
C GLY A 57 1.77 -10.27 -1.31
N VAL A 58 0.68 -9.90 -0.64
CA VAL A 58 0.25 -8.49 -0.53
C VAL A 58 0.19 -8.04 0.93
N ALA A 59 0.80 -6.89 1.22
CA ALA A 59 0.69 -6.24 2.51
C ALA A 59 0.18 -4.82 2.31
N ILE A 60 -0.57 -4.30 3.28
CA ILE A 60 -1.19 -2.99 3.18
C ILE A 60 -0.90 -2.12 4.42
N PRO A 61 0.37 -1.76 4.64
CA PRO A 61 0.71 -0.95 5.82
C PRO A 61 -0.02 0.41 5.81
N HIS A 62 -0.45 0.82 6.99
CA HIS A 62 -1.18 2.08 7.17
C HIS A 62 -0.98 2.54 8.61
N GLY A 63 -1.35 3.79 8.90
CA GLY A 63 -1.22 4.34 10.25
C GLY A 63 -2.40 3.94 11.14
N VAL A 64 -2.37 4.42 12.37
CA VAL A 64 -3.46 4.21 13.34
C VAL A 64 -4.30 5.48 13.41
N TYR A 65 -5.44 5.39 14.11
CA TYR A 65 -6.35 6.52 14.25
C TYR A 65 -5.65 7.77 14.79
N GLU A 66 -4.71 7.61 15.71
CA GLU A 66 -3.95 8.72 16.29
C GLU A 66 -3.14 9.48 15.24
N ASN A 67 -2.88 8.87 14.09
CA ASN A 67 -2.12 9.50 13.01
C ASN A 67 -3.00 10.25 12.02
N ARG A 68 -4.29 10.34 12.24
CA ARG A 68 -5.22 10.94 11.28
C ARG A 68 -4.87 12.38 10.91
N ASP A 69 -4.31 13.12 11.87
CA ASP A 69 -3.92 14.50 11.62
C ASP A 69 -2.68 14.64 10.74
N HIS A 70 -1.95 13.54 10.55
CA HIS A 70 -0.78 13.52 9.68
C HIS A 70 -1.15 13.19 8.23
N VAL A 71 -2.40 12.85 7.96
CA VAL A 71 -2.88 12.59 6.60
C VAL A 71 -3.32 13.91 6.00
N LEU A 72 -2.67 14.29 4.91
CA LEU A 72 -2.95 15.55 4.21
C LEU A 72 -3.97 15.35 3.09
N GLN A 73 -3.93 14.20 2.44
CA GLN A 73 -4.93 13.79 1.47
C GLN A 73 -4.97 12.29 1.38
N THR A 74 -6.13 11.74 1.07
CA THR A 74 -6.29 10.31 0.89
C THR A 74 -5.52 9.86 -0.34
N GLY A 75 -4.77 8.78 -0.20
CA GLY A 75 -4.03 8.22 -1.32
C GLY A 75 -3.36 6.92 -0.95
N ILE A 76 -2.85 6.23 -1.95
CA ILE A 76 -2.07 5.01 -1.74
C ILE A 76 -0.76 5.11 -2.50
N SER A 77 0.22 4.34 -2.04
CA SER A 77 1.47 4.13 -2.75
C SER A 77 1.60 2.64 -3.03
N VAL A 78 2.34 2.30 -4.07
CA VAL A 78 2.54 0.90 -4.45
C VAL A 78 4.03 0.64 -4.61
N LEU A 79 4.55 -0.26 -3.79
CA LEU A 79 5.94 -0.71 -3.85
C LEU A 79 5.92 -2.16 -4.31
N GLN A 80 6.43 -2.41 -5.52
CA GLN A 80 6.57 -3.77 -6.03
C GLN A 80 7.98 -4.24 -5.77
N LEU A 81 8.11 -5.39 -5.12
CA LEU A 81 9.40 -5.95 -4.75
C LEU A 81 9.73 -7.13 -5.66
N ALA A 82 10.83 -7.02 -6.40
CA ALA A 82 11.21 -8.03 -7.40
C ALA A 82 11.42 -9.42 -6.77
N HIS A 83 11.98 -9.45 -5.58
CA HIS A 83 12.31 -10.71 -4.90
C HIS A 83 11.46 -10.96 -3.64
N GLY A 84 10.56 -10.04 -3.33
CA GLY A 84 9.75 -10.14 -2.13
C GLY A 84 10.55 -9.90 -0.86
N VAL A 85 9.84 -9.82 0.25
CA VAL A 85 10.45 -9.66 1.58
C VAL A 85 9.61 -10.45 2.58
N GLU A 86 10.25 -11.14 3.51
CA GLU A 86 9.52 -11.85 4.55
C GLU A 86 8.71 -10.85 5.38
N TRP A 87 7.44 -11.12 5.54
CA TRP A 87 6.54 -10.21 6.24
C TRP A 87 6.17 -10.69 7.63
N ASP A 88 5.71 -11.93 7.73
CA ASP A 88 5.26 -12.50 9.00
C ASP A 88 6.26 -13.49 9.55
N ALA A 89 6.05 -13.88 10.81
CA ALA A 89 6.87 -14.90 11.47
C ALA A 89 6.83 -16.24 10.72
N ASP A 90 5.81 -16.45 9.91
CA ASP A 90 5.68 -17.68 9.10
C ASP A 90 6.59 -17.69 7.88
N GLY A 91 7.28 -16.58 7.62
CA GLY A 91 8.18 -16.49 6.48
C GLY A 91 7.51 -16.22 5.15
N GLU A 92 6.24 -15.85 5.16
CA GLU A 92 5.54 -15.52 3.92
C GLU A 92 6.09 -14.25 3.30
N LEU A 93 6.22 -14.26 1.98
CA LEU A 93 6.82 -13.15 1.24
C LEU A 93 5.77 -12.17 0.76
N ALA A 94 6.06 -10.87 0.92
CA ALA A 94 5.27 -9.80 0.32
C ALA A 94 6.01 -9.33 -0.93
N PHE A 95 5.30 -9.30 -2.06
CA PHE A 95 5.81 -8.80 -3.33
C PHE A 95 5.18 -7.46 -3.68
N LEU A 96 4.04 -7.15 -3.09
CA LEU A 96 3.31 -5.93 -3.34
C LEU A 96 3.00 -5.28 -1.99
N VAL A 97 3.59 -4.13 -1.73
CA VAL A 97 3.40 -3.41 -0.48
C VAL A 97 2.68 -2.11 -0.81
N ILE A 98 1.43 -2.01 -0.35
CA ILE A 98 0.57 -0.88 -0.67
C ILE A 98 0.42 -0.02 0.58
N GLY A 99 1.08 1.15 0.59
CA GLY A 99 0.94 2.09 1.69
C GLY A 99 -0.38 2.83 1.57
N ILE A 100 -1.08 2.98 2.67
CA ILE A 100 -2.40 3.61 2.67
C ILE A 100 -2.41 4.85 3.55
N ALA A 101 -2.82 5.98 2.97
CA ALA A 101 -3.03 7.24 3.67
C ALA A 101 -4.51 7.56 3.57
N ALA A 102 -5.22 7.41 4.68
CA ALA A 102 -6.65 7.73 4.72
C ALA A 102 -7.06 7.99 6.16
N ALA A 103 -8.05 8.85 6.34
CA ALA A 103 -8.58 9.18 7.64
C ALA A 103 -10.09 8.97 7.63
N GLY A 104 -10.62 8.53 8.78
CA GLY A 104 -12.06 8.37 8.93
C GLY A 104 -12.66 7.32 8.01
N GLU A 105 -13.80 7.65 7.43
CA GLU A 105 -14.56 6.72 6.60
C GLU A 105 -13.86 6.33 5.30
N GLU A 106 -13.01 7.21 4.80
CA GLU A 106 -12.27 6.94 3.58
C GLU A 106 -11.39 5.70 3.69
N HIS A 107 -10.88 5.45 4.89
CA HIS A 107 -10.04 4.29 5.17
C HIS A 107 -10.74 2.98 4.80
N VAL A 108 -12.00 2.85 5.19
CA VAL A 108 -12.78 1.63 4.94
C VAL A 108 -12.97 1.40 3.44
N GLY A 109 -13.31 2.47 2.70
CA GLY A 109 -13.51 2.38 1.26
C GLY A 109 -12.25 1.98 0.51
N VAL A 110 -11.12 2.57 0.90
CA VAL A 110 -9.84 2.27 0.27
C VAL A 110 -9.46 0.81 0.52
N LEU A 111 -9.58 0.35 1.78
CA LEU A 111 -9.27 -1.04 2.11
C LEU A 111 -10.14 -2.03 1.34
N ALA A 112 -11.44 -1.73 1.22
CA ALA A 112 -12.37 -2.60 0.51
C ALA A 112 -12.02 -2.70 -0.98
N ASN A 113 -11.65 -1.59 -1.60
CA ASN A 113 -11.25 -1.59 -3.01
C ASN A 113 -9.99 -2.41 -3.23
N LEU A 114 -9.01 -2.27 -2.36
CA LEU A 114 -7.76 -3.00 -2.47
C LEU A 114 -7.97 -4.51 -2.27
N ALA A 115 -8.76 -4.87 -1.27
CA ALA A 115 -9.04 -6.28 -1.01
C ALA A 115 -9.74 -6.92 -2.21
N GLU A 116 -10.70 -6.21 -2.80
CA GLU A 116 -11.42 -6.70 -3.96
C GLU A 116 -10.50 -6.91 -5.17
N ALA A 117 -9.61 -5.95 -5.42
CA ALA A 117 -8.68 -6.04 -6.54
C ALA A 117 -7.74 -7.24 -6.40
N VAL A 118 -7.22 -7.50 -5.21
CA VAL A 118 -6.25 -8.57 -5.00
C VAL A 118 -6.88 -9.95 -4.82
N GLU A 119 -8.20 -10.03 -4.68
CA GLU A 119 -8.89 -11.32 -4.64
C GLU A 119 -8.92 -11.99 -6.01
N ASP A 120 -8.83 -11.22 -7.08
CA ASP A 120 -8.79 -11.77 -8.44
C ASP A 120 -7.37 -12.24 -8.73
N ASP A 121 -7.18 -13.55 -8.83
CA ASP A 121 -5.86 -14.15 -9.04
C ASP A 121 -5.17 -13.65 -10.31
N ALA A 122 -5.91 -13.43 -11.37
CA ALA A 122 -5.34 -12.94 -12.63
C ALA A 122 -4.84 -11.50 -12.48
N VAL A 123 -5.62 -10.66 -11.81
CA VAL A 123 -5.24 -9.27 -11.55
C VAL A 123 -4.02 -9.23 -10.63
N LEU A 124 -4.03 -10.01 -9.56
CA LEU A 124 -2.93 -10.06 -8.62
C LEU A 124 -1.62 -10.48 -9.28
N LYS A 125 -1.68 -11.51 -10.11
CA LYS A 125 -0.50 -11.99 -10.83
C LYS A 125 0.06 -10.90 -11.72
N GLU A 126 -0.82 -10.17 -12.38
CA GLU A 126 -0.43 -9.04 -13.22
C GLU A 126 0.25 -7.93 -12.41
N LEU A 127 -0.34 -7.58 -11.27
CA LEU A 127 0.20 -6.54 -10.39
C LEU A 127 1.60 -6.88 -9.86
N ILE A 128 1.82 -8.14 -9.54
CA ILE A 128 3.10 -8.58 -8.99
C ILE A 128 4.20 -8.63 -10.04
N ASN A 129 3.83 -8.92 -11.29
CA ASN A 129 4.81 -9.18 -12.35
C ASN A 129 4.99 -8.07 -13.38
N THR A 130 4.09 -7.10 -13.42
CA THR A 130 4.15 -6.06 -14.45
C THR A 130 5.40 -5.18 -14.30
N THR A 131 5.88 -4.69 -15.43
CA THR A 131 6.93 -3.66 -15.46
C THR A 131 6.38 -2.34 -15.96
N ASP A 132 5.07 -2.25 -16.11
CA ASP A 132 4.37 -1.06 -16.62
C ASP A 132 3.54 -0.44 -15.49
N PRO A 133 3.88 0.77 -15.03
CA PRO A 133 3.12 1.40 -13.95
C PRO A 133 1.67 1.69 -14.32
N ASP A 134 1.35 1.79 -15.60
CA ASP A 134 -0.04 2.00 -16.02
C ASP A 134 -0.93 0.82 -15.68
N VAL A 135 -0.37 -0.39 -15.64
CA VAL A 135 -1.12 -1.59 -15.25
C VAL A 135 -1.52 -1.49 -13.78
N ILE A 136 -0.58 -1.06 -12.93
CA ILE A 136 -0.86 -0.85 -11.51
C ILE A 136 -1.95 0.21 -11.35
N LEU A 137 -1.77 1.33 -12.04
CA LEU A 137 -2.69 2.45 -11.98
C LEU A 137 -4.10 2.04 -12.40
N LYS A 138 -4.20 1.29 -13.48
CA LYS A 138 -5.47 0.82 -14.01
C LYS A 138 -6.28 0.01 -12.98
N HIS A 139 -5.60 -0.89 -12.27
CA HIS A 139 -6.29 -1.79 -11.34
C HIS A 139 -6.54 -1.17 -9.96
N LEU A 140 -5.61 -0.34 -9.48
CA LEU A 140 -5.66 0.14 -8.10
C LEU A 140 -6.15 1.58 -7.92
N SER A 141 -6.29 2.34 -8.99
CA SER A 141 -6.77 3.71 -8.89
C SER A 141 -8.29 3.81 -8.94
N LYS A 142 -8.98 2.70 -9.18
CA LYS A 142 -10.44 2.70 -9.29
C LYS A 142 -11.11 3.02 -7.96
N GLU A 143 -12.20 3.76 -8.03
CA GLU A 143 -13.06 3.97 -6.89
C GLU A 143 -14.07 2.83 -6.85
N ARG A 144 -14.69 2.63 -5.70
CA ARG A 144 -15.69 1.58 -5.57
C ARG A 144 -16.85 1.82 -6.53
N ALA A 145 -17.38 0.71 -7.05
CA ALA A 145 -18.44 0.75 -8.05
C ALA A 145 -19.68 1.55 -7.62
N GLY A 146 -19.99 1.53 -6.34
CA GLY A 146 -21.13 2.28 -5.85
C GLY A 146 -20.98 3.79 -5.97
N GLU A 147 -19.82 4.24 -6.28
CA GLU A 147 -19.48 5.66 -6.39
C GLU A 147 -19.64 6.18 -7.79
N ALA A 148 -19.82 5.30 -8.72
CA ALA A 148 -19.90 5.66 -10.13
C ALA A 148 -21.15 6.46 -10.44
#